data_0400a026491cfa5c51842221945640ba
#
_entry.id   0400a026491cfa5c51842221945640ba
#
_cell.length_a   1.000
_cell.length_b   1.000
_cell.length_c   1.000
_cell.angle_alpha   90.00
_cell.angle_beta   90.00
_cell.angle_gamma   90.00
#
_symmetry.space_group_name_H-M   'P 1'
#
loop_
_entity.id
_entity.type
_entity.pdbx_description
1 polymer ?
#
loop_
_entity_poly.entity_id
_entity_poly.type
_entity_poly.pdbx_seq_one_letter_code
_entity_poly.pdbx_strand_id
1 'polypeptide(L)'
;MFDQTWFVLCIFFATVFVIIWRPFGVNESVPAAAGAVVLFVAGVVPLQDVYYIAATVSGAAVTILSTIIMSIVMESVGFFRWAAFNLAKKANGSGLALFWYTNLLCFLMTMFFNNDGSILIATPIIIQTLTILNLKSHQKIPYLLSGVLVATGSSAPIGVSNLANLIALNIVNLDLNQYIAMMFVPSMLGIGAMLIVLFLYFKRSIPRRIPLLTQASITQMTVYYSNRTMRERYHPLAVEKHEVQEIDWNMFRVCLTLVVLIRISFFALAPLHISTEWPALAGAVLLIAVRWYYKRIGPYDVLKRTPWHILVFAFGMYVVVYGLYNTGMTSFIVEAFKAPIAESHWAAVFIPGLLLTVMSNLCNNLPSVMIGTISITEMQLASPTLQVAYLANVIGSDIGALLLPIGTLASLLWMFILRENKIPFTFGQYVKAALVAVPVGLVVSLFGLYVWTKWLFF
;
A
#
# COMPACT_ATOMS: atom_id res chain seq x y z
N MET A 1 12.11 -34.80 -8.70
CA MET A 1 12.52 -33.40 -8.48
C MET A 1 12.09 -32.48 -9.66
N PHE A 2 12.49 -32.74 -10.90
CA PHE A 2 12.10 -31.89 -12.04
C PHE A 2 10.57 -31.74 -12.21
N ASP A 3 9.80 -32.82 -12.12
CA ASP A 3 8.33 -32.75 -12.27
C ASP A 3 7.64 -31.90 -11.18
N GLN A 4 8.14 -31.97 -9.95
CA GLN A 4 7.56 -31.24 -8.82
C GLN A 4 7.81 -29.74 -8.92
N THR A 5 8.99 -29.32 -9.38
CA THR A 5 9.33 -27.91 -9.58
C THR A 5 8.46 -27.28 -10.67
N TRP A 6 8.28 -27.97 -11.81
CA TRP A 6 7.39 -27.49 -12.87
C TRP A 6 5.94 -27.41 -12.43
N PHE A 7 5.47 -28.38 -11.65
CA PHE A 7 4.12 -28.36 -11.08
C PHE A 7 3.90 -27.11 -10.21
N VAL A 8 4.84 -26.81 -9.28
CA VAL A 8 4.73 -25.63 -8.41
C VAL A 8 4.80 -24.33 -9.21
N LEU A 9 5.67 -24.23 -10.22
CA LEU A 9 5.72 -23.09 -11.12
C LEU A 9 4.40 -22.86 -11.85
N CYS A 10 3.79 -23.92 -12.38
CA CYS A 10 2.48 -23.84 -13.04
C CYS A 10 1.40 -23.32 -12.07
N ILE A 11 1.36 -23.84 -10.84
CA ILE A 11 0.40 -23.36 -9.80
C ILE A 11 0.67 -21.89 -9.45
N PHE A 12 1.94 -21.51 -9.25
CA PHE A 12 2.31 -20.12 -8.96
C PHE A 12 1.85 -19.17 -10.08
N PHE A 13 2.24 -19.45 -11.31
CA PHE A 13 1.89 -18.58 -12.44
C PHE A 13 0.38 -18.57 -12.74
N ALA A 14 -0.30 -19.71 -12.60
CA ALA A 14 -1.75 -19.78 -12.70
C ALA A 14 -2.42 -18.93 -11.61
N THR A 15 -1.97 -19.04 -10.37
CA THR A 15 -2.48 -18.22 -9.26
C THR A 15 -2.28 -16.73 -9.51
N VAL A 16 -1.07 -16.31 -9.87
CA VAL A 16 -0.75 -14.91 -10.19
C VAL A 16 -1.56 -14.41 -11.39
N PHE A 17 -1.66 -15.22 -12.44
CA PHE A 17 -2.45 -14.88 -13.62
C PHE A 17 -3.92 -14.63 -13.28
N VAL A 18 -4.55 -15.51 -12.49
CA VAL A 18 -5.96 -15.35 -12.09
C VAL A 18 -6.14 -14.13 -11.17
N ILE A 19 -5.18 -13.84 -10.28
CA ILE A 19 -5.17 -12.63 -9.45
C ILE A 19 -5.16 -11.36 -10.31
N ILE A 20 -4.36 -11.33 -11.37
CA ILE A 20 -4.24 -10.17 -12.27
C ILE A 20 -5.46 -10.05 -13.19
N TRP A 21 -5.89 -11.16 -13.79
CA TRP A 21 -6.99 -11.18 -14.76
C TRP A 21 -8.36 -10.95 -14.11
N ARG A 22 -8.56 -11.39 -12.85
CA ARG A 22 -9.82 -11.27 -12.09
C ARG A 22 -11.05 -11.70 -12.89
N PRO A 23 -11.10 -12.92 -13.42
CA PRO A 23 -12.24 -13.38 -14.18
C PRO A 23 -13.50 -13.30 -13.34
N PHE A 24 -14.61 -12.85 -13.93
CA PHE A 24 -15.91 -12.69 -13.25
C PHE A 24 -15.89 -11.81 -11.98
N GLY A 25 -14.84 -10.99 -11.76
CA GLY A 25 -14.70 -10.18 -10.56
C GLY A 25 -14.30 -10.96 -9.31
N VAL A 26 -13.73 -12.15 -9.48
CA VAL A 26 -13.25 -12.99 -8.36
C VAL A 26 -12.21 -12.21 -7.53
N ASN A 27 -12.36 -12.30 -6.21
CA ASN A 27 -11.45 -11.69 -5.28
C ASN A 27 -10.08 -12.42 -5.30
N GLU A 28 -8.99 -11.68 -5.16
CA GLU A 28 -7.61 -12.19 -5.15
C GLU A 28 -7.35 -13.27 -4.09
N SER A 29 -8.13 -13.30 -3.01
CA SER A 29 -8.01 -14.32 -1.97
C SER A 29 -8.40 -15.73 -2.45
N VAL A 30 -9.32 -15.81 -3.42
CA VAL A 30 -9.81 -17.11 -3.91
C VAL A 30 -8.70 -17.87 -4.68
N PRO A 31 -8.05 -17.30 -5.71
CA PRO A 31 -6.96 -18.00 -6.39
C PRO A 31 -5.76 -18.25 -5.47
N ALA A 32 -5.44 -17.34 -4.54
CA ALA A 32 -4.37 -17.55 -3.57
C ALA A 32 -4.67 -18.75 -2.63
N ALA A 33 -5.88 -18.82 -2.11
CA ALA A 33 -6.32 -19.96 -1.27
C ALA A 33 -6.36 -21.26 -2.07
N ALA A 34 -6.87 -21.24 -3.31
CA ALA A 34 -6.91 -22.41 -4.16
C ALA A 34 -5.50 -22.95 -4.46
N GLY A 35 -4.55 -22.07 -4.84
CA GLY A 35 -3.16 -22.43 -5.07
C GLY A 35 -2.51 -23.02 -3.81
N ALA A 36 -2.74 -22.40 -2.65
CA ALA A 36 -2.25 -22.89 -1.36
C ALA A 36 -2.79 -24.29 -1.02
N VAL A 37 -4.10 -24.51 -1.19
CA VAL A 37 -4.73 -25.82 -0.94
C VAL A 37 -4.17 -26.89 -1.88
N VAL A 38 -4.01 -26.58 -3.16
CA VAL A 38 -3.44 -27.52 -4.13
C VAL A 38 -2.02 -27.94 -3.73
N LEU A 39 -1.15 -26.98 -3.35
CA LEU A 39 0.23 -27.29 -2.93
C LEU A 39 0.28 -28.06 -1.60
N PHE A 40 -0.62 -27.76 -0.67
CA PHE A 40 -0.74 -28.49 0.59
C PHE A 40 -1.18 -29.95 0.35
N VAL A 41 -2.23 -30.17 -0.42
CA VAL A 41 -2.75 -31.51 -0.76
C VAL A 41 -1.73 -32.31 -1.57
N ALA A 42 -0.96 -31.66 -2.44
CA ALA A 42 0.14 -32.29 -3.18
C ALA A 42 1.36 -32.63 -2.29
N GLY A 43 1.36 -32.25 -1.01
CA GLY A 43 2.45 -32.52 -0.08
C GLY A 43 3.71 -31.68 -0.31
N VAL A 44 3.63 -30.63 -1.14
CA VAL A 44 4.76 -29.72 -1.42
C VAL A 44 5.04 -28.83 -0.21
N VAL A 45 4.00 -28.39 0.49
CA VAL A 45 4.08 -27.59 1.72
C VAL A 45 3.51 -28.42 2.86
N PRO A 46 4.36 -29.02 3.70
CA PRO A 46 3.92 -29.85 4.81
C PRO A 46 3.24 -29.00 5.91
N LEU A 47 2.47 -29.66 6.77
CA LEU A 47 1.71 -28.99 7.84
C LEU A 47 2.60 -28.14 8.77
N GLN A 48 3.84 -28.55 9.01
CA GLN A 48 4.81 -27.82 9.82
C GLN A 48 5.11 -26.43 9.20
N ASP A 49 5.28 -26.36 7.89
CA ASP A 49 5.51 -25.10 7.16
C ASP A 49 4.26 -24.22 7.20
N VAL A 50 3.07 -24.82 7.12
CA VAL A 50 1.80 -24.07 7.24
C VAL A 50 1.70 -23.38 8.61
N TYR A 51 2.10 -24.06 9.70
CA TYR A 51 2.15 -23.44 11.04
C TYR A 51 3.19 -22.31 11.11
N TYR A 52 4.37 -22.51 10.56
CA TYR A 52 5.40 -21.47 10.48
C TYR A 52 4.91 -20.23 9.73
N ILE A 53 4.28 -20.45 8.57
CA ILE A 53 3.69 -19.39 7.75
C ILE A 53 2.60 -18.66 8.53
N ALA A 54 1.71 -19.39 9.21
CA ALA A 54 0.66 -18.78 10.01
C ALA A 54 1.23 -17.89 11.12
N ALA A 55 2.27 -18.34 11.81
CA ALA A 55 2.94 -17.55 12.85
C ALA A 55 3.58 -16.28 12.27
N THR A 56 4.26 -16.39 11.12
CA THR A 56 4.95 -15.28 10.47
C THR A 56 3.99 -14.21 9.94
N VAL A 57 2.86 -14.63 9.35
CA VAL A 57 1.90 -13.73 8.69
C VAL A 57 0.92 -13.10 9.70
N SER A 58 0.57 -13.80 10.79
CA SER A 58 -0.51 -13.39 11.68
C SER A 58 -0.31 -12.01 12.30
N GLY A 59 0.87 -11.70 12.84
CA GLY A 59 1.16 -10.40 13.45
C GLY A 59 1.06 -9.25 12.46
N ALA A 60 1.66 -9.40 11.28
CA ALA A 60 1.59 -8.42 10.20
C ALA A 60 0.12 -8.20 9.74
N ALA A 61 -0.62 -9.29 9.59
CA ALA A 61 -2.01 -9.26 9.15
C ALA A 61 -2.93 -8.58 10.17
N VAL A 62 -2.77 -8.87 11.47
CA VAL A 62 -3.50 -8.19 12.56
C VAL A 62 -3.17 -6.70 12.57
N THR A 63 -1.90 -6.32 12.40
CA THR A 63 -1.47 -4.92 12.35
C THR A 63 -2.16 -4.18 11.20
N ILE A 64 -2.14 -4.74 10.00
CA ILE A 64 -2.74 -4.10 8.81
C ILE A 64 -4.26 -4.03 8.93
N LEU A 65 -4.95 -5.11 9.35
CA LEU A 65 -6.39 -5.06 9.55
C LEU A 65 -6.80 -4.03 10.61
N SER A 66 -6.07 -3.97 11.72
CA SER A 66 -6.30 -2.97 12.76
C SER A 66 -6.15 -1.54 12.23
N THR A 67 -5.14 -1.28 11.39
CA THR A 67 -4.96 0.03 10.75
C THR A 67 -6.05 0.35 9.72
N ILE A 68 -6.56 -0.65 9.00
CA ILE A 68 -7.72 -0.48 8.12
C ILE A 68 -8.99 -0.17 8.94
N ILE A 69 -9.22 -0.88 10.04
CA ILE A 69 -10.32 -0.60 10.96
C ILE A 69 -10.24 0.85 11.47
N MET A 70 -9.05 1.29 11.89
CA MET A 70 -8.85 2.69 12.30
C MET A 70 -9.20 3.67 11.19
N SER A 71 -8.82 3.39 9.93
CA SER A 71 -9.15 4.26 8.80
C SER A 71 -10.66 4.26 8.49
N ILE A 72 -11.36 3.13 8.61
CA ILE A 72 -12.82 3.05 8.46
C ILE A 72 -13.54 3.90 9.54
N VAL A 73 -13.07 3.82 10.79
CA VAL A 73 -13.61 4.66 11.86
C VAL A 73 -13.36 6.14 11.58
N MET A 74 -12.15 6.52 11.18
CA MET A 74 -11.82 7.92 10.81
C MET A 74 -12.66 8.42 9.62
N GLU A 75 -12.96 7.55 8.63
CA GLU A 75 -13.90 7.88 7.55
C GLU A 75 -15.31 8.13 8.10
N SER A 76 -15.79 7.29 9.02
CA SER A 76 -17.11 7.45 9.64
C SER A 76 -17.25 8.73 10.48
N VAL A 77 -16.13 9.27 10.97
CA VAL A 77 -16.06 10.57 11.69
C VAL A 77 -16.02 11.76 10.72
N GLY A 78 -15.73 11.50 9.43
CA GLY A 78 -15.65 12.52 8.38
C GLY A 78 -14.28 13.17 8.23
N PHE A 79 -13.22 12.58 8.83
CA PHE A 79 -11.87 13.12 8.81
C PHE A 79 -11.34 13.34 7.38
N PHE A 80 -11.43 12.33 6.52
CA PHE A 80 -10.83 12.41 5.18
C PHE A 80 -11.56 13.41 4.28
N ARG A 81 -12.89 13.52 4.42
CA ARG A 81 -13.69 14.53 3.72
C ARG A 81 -13.32 15.93 4.18
N TRP A 82 -13.22 16.12 5.50
CA TRP A 82 -12.79 17.38 6.09
C TRP A 82 -11.39 17.78 5.60
N ALA A 83 -10.45 16.87 5.60
CA ALA A 83 -9.07 17.11 5.15
C ALA A 83 -9.02 17.51 3.68
N ALA A 84 -9.65 16.73 2.78
CA ALA A 84 -9.71 17.02 1.36
C ALA A 84 -10.37 18.39 1.06
N PHE A 85 -11.45 18.67 1.76
CA PHE A 85 -12.15 19.94 1.63
C PHE A 85 -11.29 21.14 2.06
N ASN A 86 -10.65 21.05 3.24
CA ASN A 86 -9.79 22.14 3.71
C ASN A 86 -8.58 22.35 2.81
N LEU A 87 -8.00 21.31 2.28
CA LEU A 87 -6.90 21.41 1.32
C LEU A 87 -7.35 22.05 0.01
N ALA A 88 -8.53 21.68 -0.51
CA ALA A 88 -9.10 22.29 -1.69
C ALA A 88 -9.45 23.78 -1.47
N LYS A 89 -9.97 24.13 -0.29
CA LYS A 89 -10.21 25.54 0.12
C LYS A 89 -8.87 26.31 0.18
N LYS A 90 -7.84 25.70 0.79
CA LYS A 90 -6.50 26.30 0.92
C LYS A 90 -5.82 26.50 -0.44
N ALA A 91 -6.17 25.69 -1.45
CA ALA A 91 -5.68 25.89 -2.82
C ALA A 91 -6.14 27.20 -3.47
N ASN A 92 -7.17 27.85 -2.90
CA ASN A 92 -7.63 29.20 -3.23
C ASN A 92 -7.75 29.47 -4.75
N GLY A 93 -8.41 28.55 -5.45
CA GLY A 93 -8.61 28.69 -6.90
C GLY A 93 -7.39 28.35 -7.77
N SER A 94 -6.28 27.88 -7.18
CA SER A 94 -5.09 27.45 -7.92
C SER A 94 -5.11 25.93 -8.13
N GLY A 95 -5.17 25.48 -9.40
CA GLY A 95 -5.06 24.07 -9.73
C GLY A 95 -3.68 23.49 -9.43
N LEU A 96 -2.63 24.29 -9.53
CA LEU A 96 -1.27 23.88 -9.18
C LEU A 96 -1.13 23.63 -7.68
N ALA A 97 -1.67 24.53 -6.84
CA ALA A 97 -1.67 24.34 -5.40
C ALA A 97 -2.51 23.11 -5.00
N LEU A 98 -3.66 22.90 -5.66
CA LEU A 98 -4.50 21.72 -5.45
C LEU A 98 -3.74 20.42 -5.77
N PHE A 99 -2.91 20.41 -6.83
CA PHE A 99 -2.07 19.24 -7.16
C PHE A 99 -1.15 18.86 -5.99
N TRP A 100 -0.42 19.81 -5.45
CA TRP A 100 0.48 19.56 -4.31
C TRP A 100 -0.28 19.14 -3.05
N TYR A 101 -1.40 19.78 -2.73
CA TYR A 101 -2.21 19.43 -1.58
C TYR A 101 -2.88 18.05 -1.70
N THR A 102 -3.31 17.66 -2.91
CA THR A 102 -3.87 16.33 -3.15
C THR A 102 -2.80 15.25 -2.93
N ASN A 103 -1.59 15.45 -3.46
CA ASN A 103 -0.50 14.52 -3.26
C ASN A 103 -0.03 14.47 -1.80
N LEU A 104 0.00 15.61 -1.11
CA LEU A 104 0.27 15.65 0.34
C LEU A 104 -0.78 14.86 1.13
N LEU A 105 -2.06 14.99 0.78
CA LEU A 105 -3.13 14.20 1.40
C LEU A 105 -2.90 12.71 1.20
N CYS A 106 -2.64 12.27 -0.04
CA CYS A 106 -2.38 10.86 -0.36
C CYS A 106 -1.16 10.32 0.41
N PHE A 107 -0.09 11.10 0.47
CA PHE A 107 1.11 10.79 1.24
C PHE A 107 0.79 10.59 2.72
N LEU A 108 0.16 11.58 3.36
CA LEU A 108 -0.17 11.52 4.79
C LEU A 108 -1.14 10.38 5.11
N MET A 109 -2.12 10.13 4.24
CA MET A 109 -3.04 9.00 4.43
C MET A 109 -2.32 7.67 4.46
N THR A 110 -1.36 7.43 3.57
CA THR A 110 -0.57 6.20 3.57
C THR A 110 0.35 6.13 4.79
N MET A 111 1.00 7.22 5.16
CA MET A 111 1.88 7.27 6.34
C MET A 111 1.14 6.99 7.64
N PHE A 112 -0.10 7.49 7.80
CA PHE A 112 -0.87 7.32 9.02
C PHE A 112 -1.76 6.08 9.06
N PHE A 113 -2.05 5.47 7.90
CA PHE A 113 -2.90 4.29 7.83
C PHE A 113 -2.19 3.16 7.08
N ASN A 114 -2.51 2.94 5.83
CA ASN A 114 -1.81 2.01 4.93
C ASN A 114 -2.09 2.41 3.48
N ASN A 115 -1.33 1.83 2.53
CA ASN A 115 -1.46 2.17 1.11
C ASN A 115 -2.83 1.78 0.52
N ASP A 116 -3.32 0.56 0.79
CA ASP A 116 -4.55 0.04 0.19
C ASP A 116 -5.78 0.78 0.72
N GLY A 117 -5.88 0.96 2.05
CA GLY A 117 -6.94 1.74 2.67
C GLY A 117 -6.92 3.21 2.24
N SER A 118 -5.73 3.80 2.08
CA SER A 118 -5.59 5.17 1.60
C SER A 118 -6.14 5.33 0.19
N ILE A 119 -5.84 4.42 -0.72
CA ILE A 119 -6.34 4.47 -2.10
C ILE A 119 -7.84 4.27 -2.15
N LEU A 120 -8.37 3.30 -1.40
CA LEU A 120 -9.80 3.03 -1.31
C LEU A 120 -10.61 4.23 -0.83
N ILE A 121 -10.08 4.98 0.12
CA ILE A 121 -10.77 6.11 0.74
C ILE A 121 -10.46 7.42 0.00
N ALA A 122 -9.17 7.71 -0.28
CA ALA A 122 -8.79 8.99 -0.88
C ALA A 122 -9.26 9.12 -2.32
N THR A 123 -9.20 8.06 -3.13
CA THR A 123 -9.53 8.17 -4.56
C THR A 123 -10.97 8.63 -4.80
N PRO A 124 -12.02 8.04 -4.19
CA PRO A 124 -13.38 8.53 -4.32
C PRO A 124 -13.56 9.98 -3.83
N ILE A 125 -12.91 10.34 -2.72
CA ILE A 125 -12.99 11.68 -2.12
C ILE A 125 -12.35 12.73 -3.06
N ILE A 126 -11.19 12.41 -3.62
CA ILE A 126 -10.52 13.28 -4.59
C ILE A 126 -11.37 13.41 -5.86
N ILE A 127 -11.90 12.31 -6.41
CA ILE A 127 -12.79 12.34 -7.57
C ILE A 127 -13.96 13.29 -7.33
N GLN A 128 -14.58 13.19 -6.18
CA GLN A 128 -15.70 14.02 -5.79
C GLN A 128 -15.28 15.50 -5.67
N THR A 129 -14.21 15.78 -4.94
CA THR A 129 -13.68 17.15 -4.78
C THR A 129 -13.42 17.79 -6.13
N LEU A 130 -12.76 17.06 -7.06
CA LEU A 130 -12.49 17.54 -8.42
C LEU A 130 -13.77 17.68 -9.26
N THR A 131 -14.80 16.88 -8.99
CA THR A 131 -16.10 16.98 -9.67
C THR A 131 -16.87 18.24 -9.25
N ILE A 132 -16.87 18.56 -7.97
CA ILE A 132 -17.48 19.77 -7.41
C ILE A 132 -16.78 21.03 -7.90
N LEU A 133 -15.46 20.95 -8.09
CA LEU A 133 -14.68 22.01 -8.72
C LEU A 133 -14.88 22.09 -10.25
N ASN A 134 -15.87 21.35 -10.79
CA ASN A 134 -16.22 21.30 -12.21
C ASN A 134 -15.05 20.99 -13.15
N LEU A 135 -14.06 20.21 -12.70
CA LEU A 135 -12.97 19.77 -13.55
C LEU A 135 -13.45 18.71 -14.56
N LYS A 136 -13.05 18.89 -15.83
CA LYS A 136 -13.30 17.89 -16.88
C LYS A 136 -12.53 16.61 -16.61
N SER A 137 -13.00 15.47 -17.14
CA SER A 137 -12.40 14.15 -16.86
C SER A 137 -10.88 14.12 -17.13
N HIS A 138 -10.41 14.69 -18.24
CA HIS A 138 -8.97 14.74 -18.55
C HIS A 138 -8.17 15.62 -17.58
N GLN A 139 -8.79 16.63 -16.96
CA GLN A 139 -8.16 17.51 -15.98
C GLN A 139 -8.06 16.86 -14.59
N LYS A 140 -8.84 15.81 -14.32
CA LYS A 140 -8.78 15.04 -13.05
C LYS A 140 -7.62 14.08 -13.02
N ILE A 141 -7.18 13.57 -14.19
CA ILE A 141 -6.15 12.55 -14.33
C ILE A 141 -4.83 12.92 -13.62
N PRO A 142 -4.28 14.13 -13.77
CA PRO A 142 -3.05 14.54 -13.09
C PRO A 142 -3.10 14.34 -11.57
N TYR A 143 -4.20 14.73 -10.94
CA TYR A 143 -4.39 14.60 -9.49
C TYR A 143 -4.56 13.15 -9.03
N LEU A 144 -5.34 12.38 -9.79
CA LEU A 144 -5.67 11.01 -9.45
C LEU A 144 -4.49 10.07 -9.68
N LEU A 145 -3.78 10.22 -10.80
CA LEU A 145 -2.65 9.37 -11.14
C LEU A 145 -1.43 9.67 -10.26
N SER A 146 -1.09 10.95 -10.07
CA SER A 146 -0.01 11.30 -9.13
C SER A 146 -0.36 10.87 -7.71
N GLY A 147 -1.62 11.02 -7.31
CA GLY A 147 -2.10 10.62 -5.99
C GLY A 147 -1.92 9.13 -5.70
N VAL A 148 -2.25 8.24 -6.65
CA VAL A 148 -2.06 6.79 -6.46
C VAL A 148 -0.59 6.39 -6.45
N LEU A 149 0.25 6.98 -7.33
CA LEU A 149 1.68 6.71 -7.37
C LEU A 149 2.37 7.16 -6.08
N VAL A 150 2.03 8.35 -5.58
CA VAL A 150 2.55 8.85 -4.30
C VAL A 150 2.01 8.03 -3.14
N ALA A 151 0.72 7.72 -3.08
CA ALA A 151 0.15 6.91 -2.00
C ALA A 151 0.84 5.54 -1.90
N THR A 152 1.01 4.84 -3.02
CA THR A 152 1.64 3.52 -3.01
C THR A 152 3.12 3.61 -2.66
N GLY A 153 3.89 4.51 -3.28
CA GLY A 153 5.31 4.70 -2.96
C GLY A 153 5.56 5.14 -1.52
N SER A 154 4.58 5.81 -0.89
CA SER A 154 4.67 6.29 0.49
C SER A 154 4.56 5.19 1.56
N SER A 155 4.41 3.94 1.15
CA SER A 155 4.54 2.79 2.08
C SER A 155 6.00 2.47 2.41
N ALA A 156 6.94 2.78 1.53
CA ALA A 156 8.36 2.48 1.73
C ALA A 156 9.01 3.17 2.94
N PRO A 157 8.79 4.46 3.25
CA PRO A 157 9.43 5.14 4.38
C PRO A 157 9.13 4.51 5.75
N ILE A 158 7.95 3.91 5.91
CA ILE A 158 7.49 3.31 7.17
C ILE A 158 6.92 1.92 6.88
N GLY A 159 7.68 0.87 7.13
CA GLY A 159 7.34 -0.52 6.79
C GLY A 159 5.95 -1.00 7.28
N VAL A 160 5.38 -0.38 8.31
CA VAL A 160 4.05 -0.70 8.86
C VAL A 160 2.89 -0.31 7.92
N SER A 161 3.15 0.44 6.88
CA SER A 161 2.10 0.93 5.97
C SER A 161 1.78 -0.03 4.82
N ASN A 162 2.52 -1.14 4.70
CA ASN A 162 2.32 -2.18 3.68
C ASN A 162 2.47 -3.58 4.29
N LEU A 163 1.51 -4.46 3.99
CA LEU A 163 1.49 -5.83 4.51
C LEU A 163 2.74 -6.63 4.09
N ALA A 164 3.14 -6.52 2.82
CA ALA A 164 4.32 -7.23 2.30
C ALA A 164 5.60 -6.81 3.03
N ASN A 165 5.77 -5.50 3.28
CA ASN A 165 6.94 -4.97 3.98
C ASN A 165 6.96 -5.44 5.43
N LEU A 166 5.81 -5.49 6.09
CA LEU A 166 5.71 -5.90 7.49
C LEU A 166 6.01 -7.39 7.68
N ILE A 167 5.52 -8.25 6.77
CA ILE A 167 5.86 -9.69 6.78
C ILE A 167 7.37 -9.86 6.56
N ALA A 168 7.92 -9.18 5.56
CA ALA A 168 9.34 -9.26 5.21
C ALA A 168 10.25 -8.74 6.34
N LEU A 169 9.84 -7.67 7.03
CA LEU A 169 10.52 -7.11 8.18
C LEU A 169 10.63 -8.15 9.32
N ASN A 170 9.55 -8.90 9.56
CA ASN A 170 9.54 -9.98 10.55
C ASN A 170 10.49 -11.12 10.17
N ILE A 171 10.58 -11.49 8.87
CA ILE A 171 11.47 -12.54 8.38
C ILE A 171 12.95 -12.16 8.59
N VAL A 172 13.30 -10.90 8.30
CA VAL A 172 14.69 -10.39 8.43
C VAL A 172 15.03 -10.04 9.88
N ASN A 173 14.02 -10.02 10.77
CA ASN A 173 14.15 -9.63 12.18
C ASN A 173 14.80 -8.25 12.35
N LEU A 174 14.37 -7.28 11.53
CA LEU A 174 14.83 -5.89 11.58
C LEU A 174 13.89 -5.08 12.47
N ASP A 175 14.43 -4.35 13.43
CA ASP A 175 13.66 -3.44 14.29
C ASP A 175 13.08 -2.27 13.49
N LEU A 176 11.85 -1.87 13.85
CA LEU A 176 11.13 -0.81 13.15
C LEU A 176 11.84 0.55 13.19
N ASN A 177 12.51 0.87 14.31
CA ASN A 177 13.26 2.11 14.44
C ASN A 177 14.52 2.11 13.57
N GLN A 178 15.21 0.97 13.48
CA GLN A 178 16.33 0.79 12.56
C GLN A 178 15.87 0.88 11.11
N TYR A 179 14.74 0.23 10.77
CA TYR A 179 14.14 0.34 9.44
C TYR A 179 13.95 1.80 9.05
N ILE A 180 13.28 2.61 9.90
CA ILE A 180 13.03 4.03 9.61
C ILE A 180 14.33 4.83 9.52
N ALA A 181 15.27 4.61 10.42
CA ALA A 181 16.56 5.32 10.40
C ALA A 181 17.30 5.12 9.08
N MET A 182 17.21 3.92 8.49
CA MET A 182 17.86 3.59 7.22
C MET A 182 17.02 3.96 5.99
N MET A 183 15.68 3.84 6.07
CA MET A 183 14.79 3.86 4.91
C MET A 183 14.10 5.20 4.69
N PHE A 184 13.85 5.97 5.75
CA PHE A 184 13.03 7.19 5.66
C PHE A 184 13.60 8.20 4.67
N VAL A 185 14.87 8.58 4.84
CA VAL A 185 15.51 9.60 3.98
C VAL A 185 15.60 9.14 2.52
N PRO A 186 16.12 7.93 2.20
CA PRO A 186 16.17 7.42 0.84
C PRO A 186 14.80 7.41 0.13
N SER A 187 13.79 6.89 0.81
CA SER A 187 12.44 6.79 0.24
C SER A 187 11.81 8.16 0.02
N MET A 188 11.97 9.08 0.97
CA MET A 188 11.46 10.45 0.84
C MET A 188 12.10 11.21 -0.33
N LEU A 189 13.40 11.04 -0.55
CA LEU A 189 14.08 11.60 -1.71
C LEU A 189 13.52 11.06 -3.03
N GLY A 190 13.32 9.74 -3.11
CA GLY A 190 12.77 9.13 -4.31
C GLY A 190 11.30 9.49 -4.58
N ILE A 191 10.44 9.48 -3.56
CA ILE A 191 9.04 9.90 -3.68
C ILE A 191 8.97 11.38 -4.09
N GLY A 192 9.80 12.23 -3.49
CA GLY A 192 9.91 13.65 -3.85
C GLY A 192 10.34 13.85 -5.29
N ALA A 193 11.38 13.12 -5.74
CA ALA A 193 11.84 13.16 -7.12
C ALA A 193 10.75 12.68 -8.11
N MET A 194 10.09 11.57 -7.80
CA MET A 194 8.96 11.05 -8.59
C MET A 194 7.83 12.07 -8.69
N LEU A 195 7.46 12.71 -7.58
CA LEU A 195 6.40 13.73 -7.55
C LEU A 195 6.78 14.97 -8.35
N ILE A 196 8.03 15.42 -8.30
CA ILE A 196 8.52 16.54 -9.11
C ILE A 196 8.42 16.21 -10.60
N VAL A 197 8.84 15.01 -11.00
CA VAL A 197 8.74 14.57 -12.40
C VAL A 197 7.28 14.47 -12.85
N LEU A 198 6.37 13.93 -12.01
CA LEU A 198 4.93 13.90 -12.28
C LEU A 198 4.36 15.32 -12.44
N PHE A 199 4.78 16.26 -11.59
CA PHE A 199 4.40 17.66 -11.72
C PHE A 199 4.85 18.25 -13.04
N LEU A 200 6.10 18.05 -13.44
CA LEU A 200 6.64 18.54 -14.72
C LEU A 200 5.92 17.92 -15.91
N TYR A 201 5.64 16.62 -15.86
CA TYR A 201 4.90 15.88 -16.87
C TYR A 201 3.47 16.43 -17.05
N PHE A 202 2.76 16.69 -15.95
CA PHE A 202 1.37 17.13 -15.97
C PHE A 202 1.18 18.65 -15.94
N LYS A 203 2.23 19.45 -15.79
CA LYS A 203 2.15 20.92 -15.63
C LYS A 203 1.27 21.62 -16.66
N ARG A 204 1.26 21.13 -17.91
CA ARG A 204 0.45 21.69 -19.01
C ARG A 204 -1.00 21.21 -18.96
N SER A 205 -1.29 20.07 -18.35
CA SER A 205 -2.63 19.47 -18.22
C SER A 205 -3.37 19.96 -16.98
N ILE A 206 -2.65 20.50 -16.00
CA ILE A 206 -3.22 21.04 -14.77
C ILE A 206 -3.77 22.46 -15.06
N PRO A 207 -5.07 22.72 -14.80
CA PRO A 207 -5.65 24.05 -14.99
C PRO A 207 -5.01 25.04 -14.01
N ARG A 208 -4.59 26.20 -14.50
CA ARG A 208 -3.99 27.24 -13.63
C ARG A 208 -5.00 27.84 -12.67
N ARG A 209 -6.25 28.02 -13.11
CA ARG A 209 -7.36 28.56 -12.31
C ARG A 209 -8.49 27.52 -12.25
N ILE A 210 -9.04 27.33 -11.08
CA ILE A 210 -10.17 26.46 -10.80
C ILE A 210 -11.22 27.25 -10.03
N PRO A 211 -12.51 26.87 -10.09
CA PRO A 211 -13.55 27.51 -9.30
C PRO A 211 -13.23 27.48 -7.80
N LEU A 212 -13.58 28.55 -7.10
CA LEU A 212 -13.49 28.58 -5.66
C LEU A 212 -14.59 27.71 -5.05
N LEU A 213 -14.26 27.00 -3.97
CA LEU A 213 -15.26 26.30 -3.18
C LEU A 213 -16.12 27.30 -2.42
N THR A 214 -17.39 27.36 -2.79
CA THR A 214 -18.39 28.18 -2.11
C THR A 214 -19.19 27.34 -1.09
N GLN A 215 -19.89 28.02 -0.16
CA GLN A 215 -20.78 27.35 0.82
C GLN A 215 -21.84 26.48 0.10
N ALA A 216 -22.36 26.95 -1.06
CA ALA A 216 -23.29 26.20 -1.90
C ALA A 216 -22.68 24.91 -2.47
N SER A 217 -21.39 24.93 -2.83
CA SER A 217 -20.66 23.74 -3.29
C SER A 217 -20.52 22.70 -2.16
N ILE A 218 -20.42 23.13 -0.93
CA ILE A 218 -20.35 22.28 0.26
C ILE A 218 -21.70 21.55 0.48
N THR A 219 -22.80 22.28 0.37
CA THR A 219 -24.14 21.71 0.51
C THR A 219 -24.42 20.70 -0.63
N GLN A 220 -23.95 20.96 -1.84
CA GLN A 220 -24.02 19.99 -2.95
C GLN A 220 -23.19 18.72 -2.68
N MET A 221 -22.02 18.81 -2.04
CA MET A 221 -21.28 17.66 -1.56
C MET A 221 -22.13 16.76 -0.69
N THR A 222 -22.85 17.39 0.19
CA THR A 222 -23.68 16.76 1.20
C THR A 222 -24.85 15.99 0.57
N VAL A 223 -25.53 16.60 -0.39
CA VAL A 223 -26.68 16.01 -1.12
C VAL A 223 -26.22 14.90 -2.09
N TYR A 224 -25.08 15.05 -2.74
CA TYR A 224 -24.55 14.08 -3.70
C TYR A 224 -24.21 12.73 -3.04
N TYR A 225 -23.68 12.73 -1.82
CA TYR A 225 -23.44 11.51 -1.04
C TYR A 225 -24.76 10.79 -0.69
N SER A 226 -25.82 11.55 -0.41
CA SER A 226 -27.15 10.97 -0.11
C SER A 226 -27.77 10.21 -1.30
N ASN A 227 -27.56 10.68 -2.53
CA ASN A 227 -28.25 10.14 -3.70
C ASN A 227 -27.53 9.00 -4.41
N ARG A 228 -26.21 8.82 -4.23
CA ARG A 228 -25.40 7.81 -4.95
C ARG A 228 -25.43 6.41 -4.32
N THR A 229 -25.83 6.31 -3.07
CA THR A 229 -25.82 5.07 -2.28
C THR A 229 -26.82 3.99 -2.71
N MET A 230 -27.71 4.26 -3.66
CA MET A 230 -28.65 3.24 -4.14
C MET A 230 -28.10 2.24 -5.17
N ARG A 231 -26.95 2.48 -5.80
CA ARG A 231 -26.39 1.62 -6.87
C ARG A 231 -25.12 0.85 -6.53
N GLU A 232 -24.45 1.16 -5.41
CA GLU A 232 -23.13 0.59 -5.11
C GLU A 232 -23.21 -0.52 -4.04
N ARG A 233 -23.91 -1.63 -4.33
CA ARG A 233 -24.06 -2.77 -3.38
C ARG A 233 -22.83 -3.67 -3.23
N TYR A 234 -21.71 -3.40 -3.88
CA TYR A 234 -20.58 -4.36 -3.96
C TYR A 234 -19.22 -3.84 -3.50
N HIS A 235 -19.11 -2.65 -2.92
CA HIS A 235 -17.83 -2.18 -2.40
C HIS A 235 -17.79 -2.29 -0.87
N PRO A 236 -16.77 -2.96 -0.26
CA PRO A 236 -16.68 -3.13 1.20
C PRO A 236 -16.64 -1.82 1.98
N LEU A 237 -16.23 -0.72 1.33
CA LEU A 237 -16.17 0.63 1.90
C LEU A 237 -17.27 1.56 1.32
N ALA A 238 -18.28 1.03 0.65
CA ALA A 238 -19.43 1.83 0.21
C ALA A 238 -20.17 2.35 1.46
N VAL A 239 -20.23 3.66 1.58
CA VAL A 239 -20.88 4.34 2.71
C VAL A 239 -22.39 4.11 2.62
N GLU A 240 -22.97 3.42 3.59
CA GLU A 240 -24.43 3.39 3.78
C GLU A 240 -24.95 4.82 3.93
N LYS A 241 -26.21 5.04 3.48
CA LYS A 241 -26.94 6.31 3.69
C LYS A 241 -26.78 6.78 5.13
N HIS A 242 -25.81 7.61 5.39
CA HIS A 242 -25.86 8.45 6.57
C HIS A 242 -26.34 9.82 6.13
N GLU A 243 -27.42 10.28 6.75
CA GLU A 243 -27.81 11.69 6.77
C GLU A 243 -26.54 12.52 6.98
N VAL A 244 -26.53 13.71 6.39
CA VAL A 244 -25.45 14.68 6.57
C VAL A 244 -25.25 14.90 8.05
N GLN A 245 -24.39 14.12 8.66
CA GLN A 245 -24.04 14.32 10.05
C GLN A 245 -23.02 15.46 10.11
N GLU A 246 -23.38 16.49 10.83
CA GLU A 246 -22.43 17.50 11.25
C GLU A 246 -21.25 16.81 11.94
N ILE A 247 -20.04 17.33 11.70
CA ILE A 247 -18.83 16.78 12.31
C ILE A 247 -18.91 17.01 13.81
N ASP A 248 -18.97 15.95 14.59
CA ASP A 248 -18.75 16.05 16.04
C ASP A 248 -17.26 16.34 16.29
N TRP A 249 -16.96 17.60 16.55
CA TRP A 249 -15.58 18.07 16.74
C TRP A 249 -14.89 17.48 17.95
N ASN A 250 -15.62 17.08 18.99
CA ASN A 250 -15.03 16.44 20.16
C ASN A 250 -14.60 15.02 19.82
N MET A 251 -15.50 14.23 19.23
CA MET A 251 -15.18 12.90 18.71
C MET A 251 -14.03 12.95 17.69
N PHE A 252 -14.06 13.92 16.76
CA PHE A 252 -13.03 14.11 15.75
C PHE A 252 -11.63 14.31 16.39
N ARG A 253 -11.52 15.23 17.36
CA ARG A 253 -10.26 15.51 18.05
C ARG A 253 -9.76 14.28 18.82
N VAL A 254 -10.63 13.59 19.55
CA VAL A 254 -10.29 12.38 20.30
C VAL A 254 -9.79 11.29 19.35
N CYS A 255 -10.52 11.00 18.27
CA CYS A 255 -10.11 9.98 17.29
C CYS A 255 -8.77 10.33 16.63
N LEU A 256 -8.58 11.60 16.23
CA LEU A 256 -7.31 12.03 15.62
C LEU A 256 -6.14 11.91 16.60
N THR A 257 -6.32 12.34 17.84
CA THR A 257 -5.30 12.23 18.89
C THR A 257 -4.94 10.77 19.14
N LEU A 258 -5.93 9.87 19.22
CA LEU A 258 -5.70 8.43 19.38
C LEU A 258 -4.90 7.86 18.22
N VAL A 259 -5.25 8.17 16.98
CA VAL A 259 -4.49 7.68 15.80
C VAL A 259 -3.04 8.13 15.88
N VAL A 260 -2.78 9.39 16.20
CA VAL A 260 -1.41 9.92 16.35
C VAL A 260 -0.65 9.19 17.47
N LEU A 261 -1.27 9.02 18.64
CA LEU A 261 -0.66 8.32 19.77
C LEU A 261 -0.34 6.86 19.44
N ILE A 262 -1.25 6.16 18.73
CA ILE A 262 -1.02 4.77 18.30
C ILE A 262 0.14 4.71 17.31
N ARG A 263 0.26 5.66 16.39
CA ARG A 263 1.41 5.72 15.47
C ARG A 263 2.73 5.97 16.20
N ILE A 264 2.72 6.86 17.17
CA ILE A 264 3.89 7.09 18.04
C ILE A 264 4.22 5.83 18.84
N SER A 265 3.23 5.11 19.35
CA SER A 265 3.46 3.89 20.15
C SER A 265 4.15 2.76 19.37
N PHE A 266 3.97 2.66 18.04
CA PHE A 266 4.70 1.67 17.24
C PHE A 266 6.23 1.84 17.36
N PHE A 267 6.69 3.08 17.45
CA PHE A 267 8.10 3.41 17.56
C PHE A 267 8.59 3.45 19.00
N ALA A 268 7.76 3.96 19.91
CA ALA A 268 8.09 4.05 21.32
C ALA A 268 8.17 2.66 22.00
N LEU A 269 7.38 1.70 21.54
CA LEU A 269 7.34 0.34 22.09
C LEU A 269 8.29 -0.64 21.37
N ALA A 270 8.81 -0.29 20.19
CA ALA A 270 9.75 -1.13 19.46
C ALA A 270 11.01 -1.50 20.27
N PRO A 271 11.67 -0.59 21.00
CA PRO A 271 12.82 -0.94 21.84
C PRO A 271 12.50 -1.89 23.00
N LEU A 272 11.23 -2.01 23.37
CA LEU A 272 10.73 -2.95 24.39
C LEU A 272 10.39 -4.32 23.79
N HIS A 273 10.68 -4.55 22.50
CA HIS A 273 10.33 -5.76 21.74
C HIS A 273 8.83 -6.08 21.73
N ILE A 274 7.98 -5.07 21.90
CA ILE A 274 6.53 -5.22 21.79
C ILE A 274 6.15 -5.16 20.31
N SER A 275 5.62 -6.26 19.80
CA SER A 275 5.20 -6.39 18.40
C SER A 275 4.11 -5.38 18.04
N THR A 276 4.13 -4.88 16.80
CA THR A 276 3.25 -3.81 16.30
C THR A 276 1.75 -4.19 16.30
N GLU A 277 1.43 -5.50 16.30
CA GLU A 277 0.04 -5.97 16.36
C GLU A 277 -0.69 -5.56 17.63
N TRP A 278 -0.02 -5.51 18.78
CA TRP A 278 -0.65 -5.18 20.05
C TRP A 278 -1.11 -3.71 20.13
N PRO A 279 -0.26 -2.71 19.87
CA PRO A 279 -0.70 -1.33 19.85
C PRO A 279 -1.69 -1.04 18.70
N ALA A 280 -1.57 -1.73 17.54
CA ALA A 280 -2.53 -1.60 16.46
C ALA A 280 -3.92 -2.09 16.86
N LEU A 281 -3.99 -3.29 17.47
CA LEU A 281 -5.24 -3.88 17.93
C LEU A 281 -5.88 -3.03 19.04
N ALA A 282 -5.08 -2.59 20.02
CA ALA A 282 -5.55 -1.69 21.07
C ALA A 282 -6.14 -0.40 20.47
N GLY A 283 -5.47 0.16 19.47
CA GLY A 283 -5.94 1.35 18.76
C GLY A 283 -7.27 1.16 18.04
N ALA A 284 -7.42 0.05 17.33
CA ALA A 284 -8.66 -0.28 16.63
C ALA A 284 -9.82 -0.43 17.64
N VAL A 285 -9.61 -1.13 18.75
CA VAL A 285 -10.59 -1.32 19.81
C VAL A 285 -10.96 0.01 20.46
N LEU A 286 -9.98 0.84 20.81
CA LEU A 286 -10.21 2.16 21.41
C LEU A 286 -11.01 3.08 20.49
N LEU A 287 -10.69 3.14 19.20
CA LEU A 287 -11.43 3.97 18.24
C LEU A 287 -12.87 3.48 18.05
N ILE A 288 -13.10 2.17 18.01
CA ILE A 288 -14.46 1.60 18.00
C ILE A 288 -15.22 1.98 19.28
N ALA A 289 -14.57 1.89 20.45
CA ALA A 289 -15.17 2.26 21.73
C ALA A 289 -15.53 3.75 21.79
N VAL A 290 -14.65 4.64 21.33
CA VAL A 290 -14.92 6.08 21.22
C VAL A 290 -16.12 6.34 20.31
N ARG A 291 -16.15 5.69 19.14
CA ARG A 291 -17.28 5.81 18.20
C ARG A 291 -18.59 5.34 18.84
N TRP A 292 -18.56 4.21 19.54
CA TRP A 292 -19.73 3.72 20.27
C TRP A 292 -20.19 4.66 21.36
N TYR A 293 -19.25 5.25 22.12
CA TYR A 293 -19.57 6.20 23.18
C TYR A 293 -20.27 7.45 22.64
N TYR A 294 -19.73 8.07 21.58
CA TYR A 294 -20.27 9.33 21.03
C TYR A 294 -21.51 9.13 20.15
N LYS A 295 -21.51 8.12 19.28
CA LYS A 295 -22.58 7.93 18.28
C LYS A 295 -23.57 6.83 18.64
N ARG A 296 -23.31 6.04 19.67
CA ARG A 296 -24.11 4.87 20.06
C ARG A 296 -24.25 3.84 18.93
N ILE A 297 -23.33 3.81 17.96
CA ILE A 297 -23.30 2.86 16.86
C ILE A 297 -22.31 1.75 17.21
N GLY A 298 -22.78 0.50 17.17
CA GLY A 298 -21.97 -0.69 17.47
C GLY A 298 -20.87 -0.94 16.44
N PRO A 299 -19.99 -1.94 16.67
CA PRO A 299 -18.86 -2.25 15.80
C PRO A 299 -19.24 -2.99 14.51
N TYR A 300 -20.48 -3.48 14.39
CA TYR A 300 -20.88 -4.42 13.35
C TYR A 300 -20.63 -3.89 11.92
N ASP A 301 -20.96 -2.64 11.65
CA ASP A 301 -20.74 -2.01 10.34
C ASP A 301 -19.24 -1.88 9.99
N VAL A 302 -18.38 -1.57 10.97
CA VAL A 302 -16.92 -1.50 10.80
C VAL A 302 -16.36 -2.87 10.51
N LEU A 303 -16.73 -3.88 11.30
CA LEU A 303 -16.27 -5.26 11.11
C LEU A 303 -16.74 -5.86 9.78
N LYS A 304 -17.98 -5.55 9.35
CA LYS A 304 -18.51 -5.98 8.06
C LYS A 304 -17.78 -5.33 6.88
N ARG A 305 -17.31 -4.09 7.04
CA ARG A 305 -16.55 -3.35 6.01
C ARG A 305 -15.08 -3.73 5.98
N THR A 306 -14.56 -4.32 7.05
CA THR A 306 -13.16 -4.74 7.13
C THR A 306 -12.89 -5.82 6.09
N PRO A 307 -11.86 -5.65 5.23
CA PRO A 307 -11.56 -6.58 4.15
C PRO A 307 -10.83 -7.83 4.66
N TRP A 308 -11.53 -8.72 5.35
CA TRP A 308 -11.00 -9.95 5.93
C TRP A 308 -10.32 -10.86 4.90
N HIS A 309 -10.70 -10.75 3.64
CA HIS A 309 -10.09 -11.51 2.55
C HIS A 309 -8.60 -11.23 2.37
N ILE A 310 -8.08 -10.08 2.83
CA ILE A 310 -6.65 -9.77 2.81
C ILE A 310 -5.85 -10.79 3.64
N LEU A 311 -6.39 -11.30 4.75
CA LEU A 311 -5.75 -12.36 5.53
C LEU A 311 -5.58 -13.63 4.72
N VAL A 312 -6.67 -14.06 4.09
CA VAL A 312 -6.68 -15.28 3.26
C VAL A 312 -5.75 -15.12 2.07
N PHE A 313 -5.73 -13.94 1.47
CA PHE A 313 -4.83 -13.61 0.38
C PHE A 313 -3.36 -13.68 0.80
N ALA A 314 -2.99 -13.00 1.88
CA ALA A 314 -1.60 -12.96 2.35
C ALA A 314 -1.11 -14.34 2.75
N PHE A 315 -1.90 -15.07 3.54
CA PHE A 315 -1.56 -16.42 3.96
C PHE A 315 -1.46 -17.37 2.77
N GLY A 316 -2.47 -17.40 1.91
CA GLY A 316 -2.47 -18.26 0.72
C GLY A 316 -1.30 -17.99 -0.21
N MET A 317 -1.01 -16.71 -0.43
CA MET A 317 0.10 -16.30 -1.28
C MET A 317 1.46 -16.66 -0.69
N TYR A 318 1.60 -16.58 0.65
CA TYR A 318 2.82 -17.01 1.32
C TYR A 318 3.02 -18.53 1.22
N VAL A 319 1.95 -19.33 1.35
CA VAL A 319 2.01 -20.79 1.13
C VAL A 319 2.46 -21.10 -0.31
N VAL A 320 1.92 -20.39 -1.30
CA VAL A 320 2.30 -20.59 -2.72
C VAL A 320 3.77 -20.25 -2.96
N VAL A 321 4.28 -19.16 -2.38
CA VAL A 321 5.70 -18.77 -2.46
C VAL A 321 6.59 -19.76 -1.71
N TYR A 322 6.14 -20.25 -0.56
CA TYR A 322 6.88 -21.26 0.21
C TYR A 322 6.99 -22.59 -0.52
N GLY A 323 5.99 -22.93 -1.35
CA GLY A 323 6.07 -24.04 -2.28
C GLY A 323 7.22 -23.89 -3.30
N LEU A 324 7.47 -22.69 -3.82
CA LEU A 324 8.64 -22.41 -4.67
C LEU A 324 9.95 -22.58 -3.89
N TYR A 325 9.98 -22.12 -2.65
CA TYR A 325 11.14 -22.30 -1.77
C TYR A 325 11.45 -23.79 -1.54
N ASN A 326 10.46 -24.61 -1.18
CA ASN A 326 10.63 -26.05 -0.92
C ASN A 326 11.10 -26.83 -2.15
N THR A 327 10.85 -26.33 -3.36
CA THR A 327 11.34 -26.94 -4.59
C THR A 327 12.72 -26.46 -5.02
N GLY A 328 13.36 -25.57 -4.24
CA GLY A 328 14.68 -25.03 -4.51
C GLY A 328 14.73 -23.97 -5.62
N MET A 329 13.58 -23.40 -6.02
CA MET A 329 13.57 -22.34 -7.03
C MET A 329 14.26 -21.06 -6.58
N THR A 330 14.27 -20.77 -5.27
CA THR A 330 14.98 -19.63 -4.69
C THR A 330 16.49 -19.80 -4.77
N SER A 331 17.00 -21.02 -4.79
CA SER A 331 18.44 -21.30 -4.89
C SER A 331 19.07 -20.73 -6.16
N PHE A 332 18.33 -20.67 -7.27
CA PHE A 332 18.81 -20.03 -8.49
C PHE A 332 19.12 -18.54 -8.29
N ILE A 333 18.26 -17.82 -7.57
CA ILE A 333 18.49 -16.41 -7.22
C ILE A 333 19.70 -16.28 -6.29
N VAL A 334 19.79 -17.19 -5.31
CA VAL A 334 20.90 -17.22 -4.35
C VAL A 334 22.23 -17.46 -5.05
N GLU A 335 22.32 -18.49 -5.89
CA GLU A 335 23.54 -18.84 -6.64
C GLU A 335 23.99 -17.72 -7.57
N ALA A 336 23.03 -17.08 -8.27
CA ALA A 336 23.34 -16.03 -9.23
C ALA A 336 23.82 -14.72 -8.55
N PHE A 337 23.29 -14.36 -7.38
CA PHE A 337 23.46 -13.02 -6.84
C PHE A 337 24.15 -12.95 -5.47
N LYS A 338 24.36 -14.06 -4.75
CA LYS A 338 25.00 -14.09 -3.43
C LYS A 338 26.41 -13.45 -3.46
N ALA A 339 27.28 -13.89 -4.36
CA ALA A 339 28.65 -13.41 -4.42
C ALA A 339 28.73 -11.89 -4.69
N PRO A 340 28.11 -11.34 -5.77
CA PRO A 340 28.18 -9.91 -6.00
C PRO A 340 27.55 -9.07 -4.89
N ILE A 341 26.45 -9.55 -4.26
CA ILE A 341 25.79 -8.84 -3.15
C ILE A 341 26.68 -8.84 -1.89
N ALA A 342 27.38 -9.96 -1.60
CA ALA A 342 28.25 -10.07 -0.43
C ALA A 342 29.51 -9.21 -0.56
N GLU A 343 30.04 -9.06 -1.77
CA GLU A 343 31.31 -8.40 -2.02
C GLU A 343 31.19 -6.88 -2.24
N SER A 344 30.02 -6.39 -2.63
CA SER A 344 29.83 -5.00 -3.02
C SER A 344 28.58 -4.37 -2.40
N HIS A 345 28.76 -3.31 -1.64
CA HIS A 345 27.65 -2.50 -1.11
C HIS A 345 26.76 -1.91 -2.22
N TRP A 346 27.35 -1.52 -3.36
CA TRP A 346 26.59 -1.10 -4.53
C TRP A 346 25.70 -2.23 -5.05
N ALA A 347 26.24 -3.43 -5.19
CA ALA A 347 25.48 -4.58 -5.65
C ALA A 347 24.38 -4.98 -4.64
N ALA A 348 24.65 -4.86 -3.33
CA ALA A 348 23.66 -5.12 -2.28
C ALA A 348 22.45 -4.18 -2.34
N VAL A 349 22.61 -2.97 -2.88
CA VAL A 349 21.51 -2.02 -3.10
C VAL A 349 20.84 -2.23 -4.47
N PHE A 350 21.62 -2.23 -5.54
CA PHE A 350 21.05 -2.16 -6.90
C PHE A 350 20.51 -3.50 -7.41
N ILE A 351 21.13 -4.63 -7.08
CA ILE A 351 20.66 -5.94 -7.56
C ILE A 351 19.29 -6.27 -6.97
N PRO A 352 19.07 -6.30 -5.63
CA PRO A 352 17.75 -6.59 -5.09
C PRO A 352 16.70 -5.57 -5.53
N GLY A 353 17.02 -4.26 -5.51
CA GLY A 353 16.08 -3.22 -5.90
C GLY A 353 15.59 -3.33 -7.35
N LEU A 354 16.48 -3.59 -8.30
CA LEU A 354 16.12 -3.76 -9.71
C LEU A 354 15.44 -5.10 -9.97
N LEU A 355 15.93 -6.19 -9.37
CA LEU A 355 15.32 -7.51 -9.47
C LEU A 355 13.86 -7.47 -9.00
N LEU A 356 13.63 -6.88 -7.82
CA LEU A 356 12.28 -6.76 -7.27
C LEU A 356 11.39 -5.82 -8.08
N THR A 357 11.95 -4.79 -8.69
CA THR A 357 11.21 -3.94 -9.62
C THR A 357 10.67 -4.78 -10.79
N VAL A 358 11.49 -5.62 -11.40
CA VAL A 358 11.06 -6.48 -12.50
C VAL A 358 10.05 -7.52 -12.01
N MET A 359 10.36 -8.24 -10.95
CA MET A 359 9.50 -9.29 -10.40
C MET A 359 8.11 -8.74 -9.99
N SER A 360 8.07 -7.60 -9.33
CA SER A 360 6.81 -7.01 -8.86
C SER A 360 5.91 -6.57 -10.02
N ASN A 361 6.48 -6.09 -11.11
CA ASN A 361 5.70 -5.75 -12.31
C ASN A 361 5.25 -6.97 -13.12
N LEU A 362 5.84 -8.15 -12.90
CA LEU A 362 5.43 -9.41 -13.53
C LEU A 362 4.46 -10.21 -12.66
N CYS A 363 4.73 -10.30 -11.35
CA CYS A 363 4.06 -11.23 -10.44
C CYS A 363 3.27 -10.53 -9.32
N ASN A 364 3.18 -9.20 -9.31
CA ASN A 364 2.67 -8.38 -8.20
C ASN A 364 3.69 -8.24 -7.04
N ASN A 365 3.57 -7.16 -6.26
CA ASN A 365 4.54 -6.83 -5.21
C ASN A 365 4.57 -7.82 -4.04
N LEU A 366 3.42 -8.34 -3.59
CA LEU A 366 3.38 -9.21 -2.41
C LEU A 366 4.18 -10.51 -2.60
N PRO A 367 3.92 -11.36 -3.61
CA PRO A 367 4.72 -12.56 -3.84
C PRO A 367 6.19 -12.22 -4.14
N SER A 368 6.45 -11.14 -4.85
CA SER A 368 7.81 -10.74 -5.21
C SER A 368 8.66 -10.38 -3.99
N VAL A 369 8.11 -9.57 -3.06
CA VAL A 369 8.79 -9.25 -1.79
C VAL A 369 9.10 -10.51 -1.00
N MET A 370 8.15 -11.43 -0.93
CA MET A 370 8.34 -12.69 -0.19
C MET A 370 9.46 -13.54 -0.80
N ILE A 371 9.44 -13.76 -2.12
CA ILE A 371 10.50 -14.50 -2.83
C ILE A 371 11.85 -13.82 -2.63
N GLY A 372 11.93 -12.51 -2.84
CA GLY A 372 13.16 -11.75 -2.66
C GLY A 372 13.69 -11.80 -1.23
N THR A 373 12.80 -11.66 -0.23
CA THR A 373 13.20 -11.69 1.19
C THR A 373 13.69 -13.07 1.61
N ILE A 374 13.00 -14.15 1.22
CA ILE A 374 13.44 -15.53 1.49
C ILE A 374 14.80 -15.77 0.83
N SER A 375 14.97 -15.40 -0.45
CA SER A 375 16.24 -15.57 -1.17
C SER A 375 17.39 -14.80 -0.51
N ILE A 376 17.17 -13.53 -0.11
CA ILE A 376 18.17 -12.71 0.59
C ILE A 376 18.56 -13.34 1.93
N THR A 377 17.58 -13.88 2.69
CA THR A 377 17.83 -14.56 3.96
C THR A 377 18.64 -15.85 3.78
N GLU A 378 18.34 -16.62 2.72
CA GLU A 378 19.08 -17.84 2.33
C GLU A 378 20.54 -17.56 1.98
N MET A 379 20.86 -16.36 1.49
CA MET A 379 22.24 -15.98 1.16
C MET A 379 23.16 -15.94 2.38
N GLN A 380 22.63 -15.93 3.61
CA GLN A 380 23.41 -15.86 4.86
C GLN A 380 24.43 -14.71 4.85
N LEU A 381 24.00 -13.55 4.43
CA LEU A 381 24.84 -12.33 4.37
C LEU A 381 25.15 -11.81 5.77
N ALA A 382 26.23 -11.05 5.89
CA ALA A 382 26.51 -10.28 7.10
C ALA A 382 25.35 -9.32 7.42
N SER A 383 25.05 -9.11 8.71
CA SER A 383 23.86 -8.36 9.15
C SER A 383 23.69 -7.00 8.44
N PRO A 384 24.71 -6.11 8.33
CA PRO A 384 24.54 -4.85 7.62
C PRO A 384 24.16 -5.03 6.15
N THR A 385 24.83 -5.95 5.44
CA THR A 385 24.55 -6.24 4.03
C THR A 385 23.15 -6.85 3.83
N LEU A 386 22.74 -7.75 4.72
CA LEU A 386 21.40 -8.34 4.74
C LEU A 386 20.33 -7.26 4.86
N GLN A 387 20.50 -6.35 5.82
CA GLN A 387 19.54 -5.25 6.05
C GLN A 387 19.45 -4.32 4.85
N VAL A 388 20.58 -3.93 4.26
CA VAL A 388 20.62 -3.06 3.07
C VAL A 388 19.96 -3.73 1.87
N ALA A 389 20.28 -5.01 1.62
CA ALA A 389 19.66 -5.78 0.53
C ALA A 389 18.13 -5.90 0.72
N TYR A 390 17.68 -6.12 1.95
CA TYR A 390 16.26 -6.11 2.28
C TYR A 390 15.60 -4.75 2.03
N LEU A 391 16.22 -3.64 2.46
CA LEU A 391 15.67 -2.31 2.22
C LEU A 391 15.59 -1.97 0.73
N ALA A 392 16.59 -2.37 -0.04
CA ALA A 392 16.58 -2.24 -1.50
C ALA A 392 15.44 -3.09 -2.14
N ASN A 393 15.22 -4.30 -1.63
CA ASN A 393 14.09 -5.17 -1.99
C ASN A 393 12.75 -4.43 -1.81
N VAL A 394 12.55 -3.75 -0.68
CA VAL A 394 11.36 -2.95 -0.39
C VAL A 394 11.22 -1.77 -1.36
N ILE A 395 12.29 -1.03 -1.66
CA ILE A 395 12.26 0.07 -2.65
C ILE A 395 11.80 -0.45 -4.02
N GLY A 396 12.36 -1.58 -4.46
CA GLY A 396 11.99 -2.20 -5.73
C GLY A 396 10.52 -2.62 -5.78
N SER A 397 9.98 -3.12 -4.68
CA SER A 397 8.59 -3.60 -4.60
C SER A 397 7.55 -2.52 -4.33
N ASP A 398 7.91 -1.39 -3.71
CA ASP A 398 6.96 -0.31 -3.41
C ASP A 398 7.02 0.81 -4.44
N ILE A 399 8.23 1.24 -4.84
CA ILE A 399 8.42 2.30 -5.83
C ILE A 399 8.56 1.70 -7.23
N GLY A 400 9.44 0.71 -7.40
CA GLY A 400 9.68 0.07 -8.69
C GLY A 400 8.47 -0.66 -9.26
N ALA A 401 7.64 -1.27 -8.43
CA ALA A 401 6.41 -1.95 -8.83
C ALA A 401 5.38 -1.05 -9.52
N LEU A 402 5.51 0.26 -9.38
CA LEU A 402 4.59 1.24 -9.96
C LEU A 402 4.76 1.46 -11.46
N LEU A 403 5.70 0.80 -12.15
CA LEU A 403 5.87 0.90 -13.60
C LEU A 403 4.64 0.43 -14.35
N LEU A 404 4.02 -0.66 -13.89
CA LEU A 404 2.78 -1.20 -14.46
C LEU A 404 1.66 -1.22 -13.41
N PRO A 405 0.40 -1.01 -13.81
CA PRO A 405 -0.73 -1.07 -12.86
C PRO A 405 -0.87 -2.44 -12.18
N ILE A 406 -0.42 -3.52 -12.83
CA ILE A 406 -0.46 -4.88 -12.29
C ILE A 406 0.59 -5.14 -11.21
N GLY A 407 1.59 -4.27 -11.09
CA GLY A 407 2.66 -4.41 -10.11
C GLY A 407 2.20 -4.30 -8.66
N THR A 408 1.06 -3.65 -8.39
CA THR A 408 0.47 -3.57 -7.05
C THR A 408 -1.05 -3.76 -7.09
N LEU A 409 -1.61 -4.41 -6.06
CA LEU A 409 -3.07 -4.50 -5.90
C LEU A 409 -3.71 -3.13 -5.76
N ALA A 410 -3.05 -2.22 -5.08
CA ALA A 410 -3.46 -0.84 -4.90
C ALA A 410 -3.72 -0.11 -6.22
N SER A 411 -2.82 -0.25 -7.20
CA SER A 411 -2.98 0.35 -8.54
C SER A 411 -4.12 -0.29 -9.33
N LEU A 412 -4.29 -1.61 -9.25
CA LEU A 412 -5.42 -2.32 -9.88
C LEU A 412 -6.75 -1.86 -9.30
N LEU A 413 -6.84 -1.75 -7.97
CA LEU A 413 -8.01 -1.28 -7.27
C LEU A 413 -8.33 0.18 -7.64
N TRP A 414 -7.32 1.02 -7.74
CA TRP A 414 -7.48 2.40 -8.20
C TRP A 414 -8.06 2.47 -9.62
N MET A 415 -7.58 1.66 -10.56
CA MET A 415 -8.14 1.58 -11.91
C MET A 415 -9.60 1.13 -11.89
N PHE A 416 -9.94 0.16 -11.04
CA PHE A 416 -11.32 -0.28 -10.84
C PHE A 416 -12.21 0.88 -10.33
N ILE A 417 -11.76 1.63 -9.32
CA ILE A 417 -12.48 2.80 -8.79
C ILE A 417 -12.71 3.86 -9.88
N LEU A 418 -11.73 4.13 -10.74
CA LEU A 418 -11.91 5.06 -11.86
C LEU A 418 -12.98 4.60 -12.83
N ARG A 419 -12.97 3.30 -13.17
CA ARG A 419 -13.95 2.68 -14.07
C ARG A 419 -15.37 2.79 -13.51
N GLU A 420 -15.57 2.46 -12.24
CA GLU A 420 -16.84 2.60 -11.53
C GLU A 420 -17.35 4.05 -11.51
N ASN A 421 -16.42 5.01 -11.40
CA ASN A 421 -16.73 6.44 -11.44
C ASN A 421 -16.84 7.01 -12.86
N LYS A 422 -16.82 6.16 -13.91
CA LYS A 422 -16.93 6.54 -15.32
C LYS A 422 -15.89 7.58 -15.75
N ILE A 423 -14.69 7.54 -15.16
CA ILE A 423 -13.56 8.36 -15.58
C ILE A 423 -12.82 7.58 -16.66
N PRO A 424 -12.79 8.08 -17.91
CA PRO A 424 -12.08 7.40 -18.99
C PRO A 424 -10.58 7.47 -18.73
N PHE A 425 -9.99 6.32 -18.46
CA PHE A 425 -8.57 6.16 -18.22
C PHE A 425 -8.09 4.83 -18.77
N THR A 426 -6.97 4.83 -19.47
CA THR A 426 -6.44 3.62 -20.12
C THR A 426 -5.15 3.14 -19.44
N PHE A 427 -4.90 1.83 -19.55
CA PHE A 427 -3.64 1.22 -19.13
C PHE A 427 -2.42 1.95 -19.71
N GLY A 428 -2.46 2.29 -21.01
CA GLY A 428 -1.36 3.00 -21.68
C GLY A 428 -1.11 4.42 -21.13
N GLN A 429 -2.13 5.11 -20.64
CA GLN A 429 -1.96 6.42 -19.99
C GLN A 429 -1.24 6.30 -18.65
N TYR A 430 -1.55 5.25 -17.88
CA TYR A 430 -0.82 4.95 -16.66
C TYR A 430 0.65 4.71 -16.96
N VAL A 431 0.93 3.75 -17.85
CA VAL A 431 2.28 3.32 -18.18
C VAL A 431 3.13 4.46 -18.73
N LYS A 432 2.57 5.32 -19.59
CA LYS A 432 3.31 6.49 -20.12
C LYS A 432 3.79 7.45 -19.04
N ALA A 433 2.97 7.75 -18.05
CA ALA A 433 3.37 8.63 -16.95
C ALA A 433 4.30 7.92 -15.96
N ALA A 434 4.02 6.65 -15.67
CA ALA A 434 4.82 5.84 -14.76
C ALA A 434 6.24 5.60 -15.30
N LEU A 435 6.40 5.28 -16.60
CA LEU A 435 7.72 5.09 -17.22
C LEU A 435 8.61 6.34 -17.18
N VAL A 436 8.02 7.53 -17.06
CA VAL A 436 8.80 8.78 -16.94
C VAL A 436 9.15 9.06 -15.47
N ALA A 437 8.23 8.81 -14.54
CA ALA A 437 8.38 9.26 -13.16
C ALA A 437 8.99 8.19 -12.24
N VAL A 438 8.55 6.93 -12.38
CA VAL A 438 8.95 5.85 -11.50
C VAL A 438 10.45 5.51 -11.59
N PRO A 439 11.08 5.41 -12.77
CA PRO A 439 12.51 5.14 -12.84
C PRO A 439 13.35 6.21 -12.13
N VAL A 440 12.95 7.48 -12.21
CA VAL A 440 13.65 8.57 -11.51
C VAL A 440 13.49 8.39 -10.00
N GLY A 441 12.25 8.15 -9.51
CA GLY A 441 12.02 7.88 -8.10
C GLY A 441 12.78 6.66 -7.58
N LEU A 442 12.79 5.58 -8.34
CA LEU A 442 13.50 4.35 -8.03
C LEU A 442 15.02 4.57 -7.91
N VAL A 443 15.63 5.16 -8.95
CA VAL A 443 17.08 5.40 -8.98
C VAL A 443 17.50 6.35 -7.86
N VAL A 444 16.73 7.43 -7.62
CA VAL A 444 17.01 8.38 -6.53
C VAL A 444 16.87 7.70 -5.17
N SER A 445 15.87 6.83 -4.97
CA SER A 445 15.72 6.07 -3.72
C SER A 445 16.87 5.09 -3.51
N LEU A 446 17.24 4.29 -4.53
CA LEU A 446 18.33 3.32 -4.42
C LEU A 446 19.68 4.01 -4.22
N PHE A 447 19.96 5.07 -4.97
CA PHE A 447 21.16 5.85 -4.79
C PHE A 447 21.20 6.53 -3.41
N GLY A 448 20.06 7.06 -2.99
CA GLY A 448 19.89 7.60 -1.64
C GLY A 448 20.18 6.55 -0.56
N LEU A 449 19.65 5.31 -0.73
CA LEU A 449 19.93 4.20 0.18
C LEU A 449 21.42 3.85 0.21
N TYR A 450 22.05 3.78 -0.97
CA TYR A 450 23.49 3.51 -1.08
C TYR A 450 24.33 4.53 -0.32
N VAL A 451 24.09 5.83 -0.53
CA VAL A 451 24.85 6.91 0.12
C VAL A 451 24.54 6.96 1.62
N TRP A 452 23.25 6.87 1.99
CA TRP A 452 22.80 6.99 3.38
C TRP A 452 23.33 5.86 4.25
N THR A 453 23.21 4.61 3.78
CA THR A 453 23.69 3.45 4.55
C THR A 453 25.20 3.37 4.57
N LYS A 454 25.90 3.78 3.50
CA LYS A 454 27.36 3.89 3.50
C LYS A 454 27.86 4.92 4.54
N TRP A 455 27.12 6.01 4.72
CA TRP A 455 27.48 7.03 5.73
C TRP A 455 27.19 6.57 7.16
N LEU A 456 26.13 5.74 7.38
CA LEU A 456 25.72 5.27 8.72
C LEU A 456 26.49 4.04 9.21
N PHE A 457 26.94 3.14 8.30
CA PHE A 457 27.44 1.81 8.67
C PHE A 457 28.84 1.48 8.12
N PHE A 458 29.36 2.26 7.19
CA PHE A 458 30.67 2.07 6.55
C PHE A 458 31.46 3.37 6.56
#